data_31135727d12129adb5d40e04615f4e80
#
_entry.id   31135727d12129adb5d40e04615f4e80
#
_cell.length_a   1.000
_cell.length_b   1.000
_cell.length_c   1.000
_cell.angle_alpha   90.00
_cell.angle_beta   90.00
_cell.angle_gamma   90.00
#
_symmetry.space_group_name_H-M   'P 1'
#
loop_
_entity.id
_entity.type
_entity.pdbx_description
1 polymer ?
#
loop_
_entity_poly.entity_id
_entity_poly.type
_entity_poly.pdbx_seq_one_letter_code
_entity_poly.pdbx_strand_id
1 'polypeptide(L)'
;HYFVGDAFFAHVREITQRSPVPFVLHLDHGASVEHVLRAIRCGFTSVMVDGSLLPYEENVALTAEVVRLAHAVGVSVEGELGTIGQTGTSVEGGVSQVTYTDPAQAADFIARTGADTLAVAIGTAHCIYPKGMQPKLQMDILRDIAGRIDIPLVLHGGSANPDAEIAESVTLGVGKINISSDMKYAYFQKVREILAKESWWDPNVIYPDAINAAREVIRHKMKLFGSLGKASLY
;
A
#
# COMPACT_ATOMS: atom_id res chain seq x y z
N HIS A 1 -8.25 -9.69 4.34
CA HIS A 1 -9.43 -10.28 3.71
C HIS A 1 -9.76 -11.69 4.20
N TYR A 2 -8.89 -12.37 4.92
CA TYR A 2 -9.20 -13.68 5.52
C TYR A 2 -10.25 -13.62 6.63
N PHE A 3 -10.42 -12.46 7.25
CA PHE A 3 -11.27 -12.27 8.44
C PHE A 3 -12.54 -11.46 8.18
N VAL A 4 -12.74 -11.00 6.95
CA VAL A 4 -13.84 -10.07 6.62
C VAL A 4 -14.70 -10.66 5.53
N GLY A 5 -15.98 -10.77 5.79
CA GLY A 5 -16.95 -11.24 4.79
C GLY A 5 -17.32 -10.14 3.78
N ASP A 6 -17.91 -10.54 2.68
CA ASP A 6 -18.31 -9.64 1.57
C ASP A 6 -19.25 -8.51 2.04
N ALA A 7 -20.07 -8.75 3.08
CA ALA A 7 -20.94 -7.76 3.69
C ALA A 7 -20.18 -6.55 4.27
N PHE A 8 -18.95 -6.75 4.76
CA PHE A 8 -18.11 -5.65 5.24
C PHE A 8 -17.75 -4.69 4.10
N PHE A 9 -17.38 -5.21 2.94
CA PHE A 9 -17.05 -4.38 1.79
C PHE A 9 -18.26 -3.62 1.26
N ALA A 10 -19.44 -4.21 1.29
CA ALA A 10 -20.69 -3.51 0.98
C ALA A 10 -20.94 -2.32 1.91
N HIS A 11 -20.69 -2.49 3.21
CA HIS A 11 -20.80 -1.41 4.20
C HIS A 11 -19.74 -0.31 3.98
N VAL A 12 -18.51 -0.67 3.71
CA VAL A 12 -17.44 0.30 3.38
C VAL A 12 -17.82 1.12 2.14
N ARG A 13 -18.32 0.47 1.09
CA ARG A 13 -18.79 1.17 -0.13
C ARG A 13 -19.91 2.16 0.17
N GLU A 14 -20.91 1.76 0.95
CA GLU A 14 -22.03 2.63 1.34
C GLU A 14 -21.54 3.88 2.08
N ILE A 15 -20.58 3.75 2.99
CA ILE A 15 -19.99 4.87 3.73
C ILE A 15 -19.19 5.78 2.78
N THR A 16 -18.34 5.19 1.94
CA THR A 16 -17.44 5.95 1.07
C THR A 16 -18.17 6.71 -0.02
N GLN A 17 -19.29 6.17 -0.54
CA GLN A 17 -20.14 6.85 -1.52
C GLN A 17 -20.80 8.15 -0.99
N ARG A 18 -20.94 8.27 0.32
CA ARG A 18 -21.48 9.47 0.98
C ARG A 18 -20.42 10.50 1.33
N SER A 19 -19.16 10.16 1.15
CA SER A 19 -18.05 11.05 1.51
C SER A 19 -17.81 12.13 0.45
N PRO A 20 -17.59 13.39 0.85
CA PRO A 20 -17.16 14.43 -0.08
C PRO A 20 -15.67 14.30 -0.48
N VAL A 21 -14.95 13.36 0.12
CA VAL A 21 -13.56 13.06 -0.21
C VAL A 21 -13.54 11.83 -1.10
N PRO A 22 -12.76 11.80 -2.20
CA PRO A 22 -12.64 10.64 -3.05
C PRO A 22 -12.01 9.46 -2.30
N PHE A 23 -12.54 8.27 -2.51
CA PHE A 23 -12.04 7.02 -1.97
C PHE A 23 -11.80 6.00 -3.07
N VAL A 24 -10.73 5.23 -2.92
CA VAL A 24 -10.46 4.03 -3.72
C VAL A 24 -10.52 2.82 -2.81
N LEU A 25 -11.34 1.83 -3.17
CA LEU A 25 -11.31 0.54 -2.53
C LEU A 25 -10.34 -0.34 -3.32
N HIS A 26 -9.17 -0.58 -2.72
CA HIS A 26 -8.03 -1.24 -3.35
C HIS A 26 -7.76 -2.62 -2.75
N LEU A 27 -7.58 -3.63 -3.60
CA LEU A 27 -7.06 -4.94 -3.19
C LEU A 27 -5.53 -4.85 -3.13
N ASP A 28 -4.98 -5.00 -1.94
CA ASP A 28 -3.55 -5.03 -1.66
C ASP A 28 -3.03 -6.48 -1.68
N HIS A 29 -1.94 -6.75 -2.37
CA HIS A 29 -1.32 -8.07 -2.53
C HIS A 29 -2.29 -9.21 -2.93
N GLY A 30 -2.97 -9.06 -4.06
CA GLY A 30 -3.77 -10.13 -4.64
C GLY A 30 -2.89 -11.29 -5.13
N ALA A 31 -3.06 -12.49 -4.56
CA ALA A 31 -2.19 -13.63 -4.82
C ALA A 31 -2.56 -14.43 -6.08
N SER A 32 -3.68 -14.11 -6.74
CA SER A 32 -4.15 -14.85 -7.92
C SER A 32 -5.24 -14.07 -8.67
N VAL A 33 -5.48 -14.47 -9.92
CA VAL A 33 -6.61 -13.97 -10.72
C VAL A 33 -7.95 -14.15 -9.99
N GLU A 34 -8.14 -15.27 -9.29
CA GLU A 34 -9.37 -15.55 -8.53
C GLU A 34 -9.58 -14.52 -7.40
N HIS A 35 -8.51 -14.18 -6.65
CA HIS A 35 -8.59 -13.14 -5.61
C HIS A 35 -8.97 -11.78 -6.20
N VAL A 36 -8.37 -11.42 -7.33
CA VAL A 36 -8.69 -10.18 -8.06
C VAL A 36 -10.15 -10.16 -8.49
N LEU A 37 -10.64 -11.20 -9.15
CA LEU A 37 -12.04 -11.29 -9.61
C LEU A 37 -13.03 -11.24 -8.44
N ARG A 38 -12.70 -11.86 -7.30
CA ARG A 38 -13.51 -11.75 -6.09
C ARG A 38 -13.56 -10.31 -5.57
N ALA A 39 -12.41 -9.62 -5.52
CA ALA A 39 -12.37 -8.22 -5.10
C ALA A 39 -13.23 -7.33 -6.02
N ILE A 40 -13.10 -7.49 -7.33
CA ILE A 40 -13.92 -6.75 -8.32
C ILE A 40 -15.41 -7.00 -8.08
N ARG A 41 -15.83 -8.25 -7.85
CA ARG A 41 -17.23 -8.58 -7.51
C ARG A 41 -17.71 -7.94 -6.21
N CYS A 42 -16.81 -7.75 -5.24
CA CYS A 42 -17.11 -7.02 -4.00
C CYS A 42 -17.13 -5.49 -4.18
N GLY A 43 -16.84 -4.99 -5.40
CA GLY A 43 -16.88 -3.57 -5.77
C GLY A 43 -15.59 -2.82 -5.51
N PHE A 44 -14.47 -3.49 -5.52
CA PHE A 44 -13.16 -2.86 -5.54
C PHE A 44 -12.97 -2.14 -6.87
N THR A 45 -12.48 -0.91 -6.82
CA THR A 45 -12.26 -0.05 -7.99
C THR A 45 -10.80 -0.01 -8.43
N SER A 46 -9.94 -0.63 -7.65
CA SER A 46 -8.52 -0.82 -7.94
C SER A 46 -8.06 -2.15 -7.35
N VAL A 47 -7.17 -2.85 -8.03
CA VAL A 47 -6.64 -4.14 -7.58
C VAL A 47 -5.15 -4.21 -7.81
N MET A 48 -4.44 -4.90 -6.92
CA MET A 48 -3.06 -5.29 -7.13
C MET A 48 -2.98 -6.79 -7.34
N VAL A 49 -2.16 -7.21 -8.29
CA VAL A 49 -1.69 -8.60 -8.40
C VAL A 49 -0.21 -8.64 -8.11
N ASP A 50 0.15 -9.48 -7.15
CA ASP A 50 1.53 -9.61 -6.68
C ASP A 50 2.16 -10.87 -7.25
N GLY A 51 2.89 -10.70 -8.34
CA GLY A 51 3.74 -11.71 -8.97
C GLY A 51 5.22 -11.52 -8.68
N SER A 52 5.60 -10.68 -7.72
CA SER A 52 6.99 -10.28 -7.45
C SER A 52 7.92 -11.45 -7.08
N LEU A 53 7.36 -12.54 -6.54
CA LEU A 53 8.11 -13.76 -6.22
C LEU A 53 8.17 -14.77 -7.39
N LEU A 54 7.45 -14.53 -8.47
CA LEU A 54 7.50 -15.38 -9.67
C LEU A 54 8.69 -15.01 -10.56
N PRO A 55 9.12 -15.93 -11.44
CA PRO A 55 10.00 -15.55 -12.54
C PRO A 55 9.42 -14.38 -13.35
N TYR A 56 10.28 -13.51 -13.85
CA TYR A 56 9.87 -12.27 -14.52
C TYR A 56 8.79 -12.47 -15.59
N GLU A 57 8.97 -13.45 -16.48
CA GLU A 57 8.01 -13.74 -17.57
C GLU A 57 6.65 -14.23 -17.04
N GLU A 58 6.64 -14.94 -15.92
CA GLU A 58 5.40 -15.40 -15.29
C GLU A 58 4.68 -14.21 -14.60
N ASN A 59 5.42 -13.29 -13.98
CA ASN A 59 4.86 -12.06 -13.41
C ASN A 59 4.24 -11.20 -14.52
N VAL A 60 4.95 -11.00 -15.65
CA VAL A 60 4.42 -10.28 -16.82
C VAL A 60 3.13 -10.93 -17.32
N ALA A 61 3.12 -12.25 -17.51
CA ALA A 61 1.95 -12.96 -18.02
C ALA A 61 0.74 -12.85 -17.06
N LEU A 62 0.97 -13.04 -15.76
CA LEU A 62 -0.07 -12.92 -14.72
C LEU A 62 -0.63 -11.50 -14.67
N THR A 63 0.24 -10.49 -14.65
CA THR A 63 -0.19 -9.10 -14.57
C THR A 63 -0.94 -8.66 -15.82
N ALA A 64 -0.48 -9.03 -17.01
CA ALA A 64 -1.18 -8.74 -18.27
C ALA A 64 -2.57 -9.39 -18.32
N GLU A 65 -2.72 -10.62 -17.82
CA GLU A 65 -4.02 -11.28 -17.72
C GLU A 65 -4.96 -10.51 -16.80
N VAL A 66 -4.50 -10.10 -15.62
CA VAL A 66 -5.28 -9.31 -14.66
C VAL A 66 -5.67 -7.95 -15.25
N VAL A 67 -4.75 -7.26 -15.92
CA VAL A 67 -5.03 -5.98 -16.59
C VAL A 67 -6.15 -6.15 -17.61
N ARG A 68 -6.07 -7.15 -18.47
CA ARG A 68 -7.09 -7.42 -19.48
C ARG A 68 -8.49 -7.64 -18.86
N LEU A 69 -8.56 -8.36 -17.74
CA LEU A 69 -9.82 -8.65 -17.04
C LEU A 69 -10.37 -7.43 -16.29
N ALA A 70 -9.51 -6.72 -15.57
CA ALA A 70 -9.88 -5.58 -14.74
C ALA A 70 -10.28 -4.36 -15.61
N HIS A 71 -9.52 -4.06 -16.66
CA HIS A 71 -9.81 -2.96 -17.57
C HIS A 71 -11.14 -3.17 -18.31
N ALA A 72 -11.54 -4.41 -18.60
CA ALA A 72 -12.83 -4.72 -19.22
C ALA A 72 -14.04 -4.24 -18.38
N VAL A 73 -13.84 -4.01 -17.09
CA VAL A 73 -14.87 -3.53 -16.15
C VAL A 73 -14.51 -2.19 -15.47
N GLY A 74 -13.50 -1.47 -16.01
CA GLY A 74 -13.10 -0.14 -15.55
C GLY A 74 -12.39 -0.12 -14.19
N VAL A 75 -11.68 -1.20 -13.84
CA VAL A 75 -10.89 -1.32 -12.60
C VAL A 75 -9.41 -1.17 -12.91
N SER A 76 -8.71 -0.29 -12.17
CA SER A 76 -7.28 -0.08 -12.32
C SER A 76 -6.45 -1.20 -11.69
N VAL A 77 -5.24 -1.43 -12.24
CA VAL A 77 -4.35 -2.50 -11.84
C VAL A 77 -2.98 -1.98 -11.42
N GLU A 78 -2.54 -2.43 -10.25
CA GLU A 78 -1.17 -2.29 -9.75
C GLU A 78 -0.40 -3.58 -9.96
N GLY A 79 0.79 -3.49 -10.54
CA GLY A 79 1.77 -4.58 -10.60
C GLY A 79 2.91 -4.33 -9.63
N GLU A 80 3.76 -5.34 -9.40
CA GLU A 80 4.94 -5.23 -8.54
C GLU A 80 6.19 -5.82 -9.20
N LEU A 81 7.31 -5.11 -9.07
CA LEU A 81 8.63 -5.58 -9.44
C LEU A 81 9.65 -5.37 -8.34
N GLY A 82 10.54 -6.35 -8.20
CA GLY A 82 11.43 -6.46 -7.06
C GLY A 82 10.72 -7.07 -5.87
N THR A 83 11.37 -7.14 -4.72
CA THR A 83 10.80 -7.77 -3.53
C THR A 83 10.88 -6.84 -2.33
N ILE A 84 9.78 -6.72 -1.61
CA ILE A 84 9.70 -5.90 -0.39
C ILE A 84 10.26 -6.70 0.80
N GLY A 85 11.06 -6.06 1.64
CA GLY A 85 11.63 -6.67 2.83
C GLY A 85 10.59 -6.93 3.93
N GLN A 86 10.97 -7.74 4.92
CA GLN A 86 10.19 -7.97 6.13
C GLN A 86 11.08 -7.88 7.36
N THR A 87 10.71 -7.04 8.34
CA THR A 87 11.48 -6.81 9.57
C THR A 87 10.85 -7.40 10.83
N GLY A 88 9.70 -8.04 10.71
CA GLY A 88 8.96 -8.64 11.84
C GLY A 88 7.89 -9.59 11.38
N THR A 89 6.91 -9.89 12.25
CA THR A 89 5.73 -10.68 11.87
C THR A 89 4.70 -9.78 11.21
N SER A 90 4.56 -9.88 9.90
CA SER A 90 3.53 -9.19 9.12
C SER A 90 2.64 -10.21 8.41
N VAL A 91 1.34 -9.91 8.34
CA VAL A 91 0.39 -10.64 7.49
C VAL A 91 0.48 -10.18 6.03
N GLU A 92 1.20 -9.09 5.78
CA GLU A 92 1.40 -8.51 4.45
C GLU A 92 2.51 -9.23 3.68
N GLY A 93 3.26 -10.13 4.35
CA GLY A 93 4.36 -10.86 3.73
C GLY A 93 5.64 -10.04 3.64
N GLY A 94 6.56 -10.46 2.80
CA GLY A 94 7.87 -9.89 2.55
C GLY A 94 8.97 -10.95 2.58
N VAL A 95 10.17 -10.58 2.17
CA VAL A 95 11.32 -11.48 2.07
C VAL A 95 12.46 -11.03 2.98
N SER A 96 13.33 -11.98 3.35
CA SER A 96 14.54 -11.68 4.14
C SER A 96 15.62 -10.99 3.31
N GLN A 97 15.66 -11.25 2.01
CA GLN A 97 16.61 -10.64 1.07
C GLN A 97 15.84 -9.84 0.02
N VAL A 98 16.01 -8.52 0.05
CA VAL A 98 15.37 -7.59 -0.89
C VAL A 98 16.09 -7.65 -2.24
N THR A 99 15.31 -7.76 -3.31
CA THR A 99 15.76 -7.54 -4.69
C THR A 99 15.21 -6.20 -5.16
N TYR A 100 16.09 -5.24 -5.42
CA TYR A 100 15.65 -3.93 -5.93
C TYR A 100 15.08 -4.04 -7.34
N THR A 101 14.13 -3.16 -7.65
CA THR A 101 13.56 -3.07 -8.99
C THR A 101 14.63 -2.61 -9.98
N ASP A 102 14.79 -3.35 -11.07
CA ASP A 102 15.63 -2.95 -12.21
C ASP A 102 14.87 -1.95 -13.09
N PRO A 103 15.41 -0.73 -13.33
CA PRO A 103 14.72 0.30 -14.11
C PRO A 103 14.41 -0.09 -15.56
N ALA A 104 15.25 -0.90 -16.19
CA ALA A 104 15.00 -1.36 -17.56
C ALA A 104 13.87 -2.40 -17.59
N GLN A 105 13.85 -3.31 -16.61
CA GLN A 105 12.75 -4.25 -16.45
C GLN A 105 11.44 -3.53 -16.14
N ALA A 106 11.45 -2.45 -15.34
CA ALA A 106 10.25 -1.66 -15.05
C ALA A 106 9.61 -1.10 -16.34
N ALA A 107 10.41 -0.55 -17.24
CA ALA A 107 9.92 -0.03 -18.52
C ALA A 107 9.34 -1.15 -19.41
N ASP A 108 10.04 -2.28 -19.53
CA ASP A 108 9.57 -3.44 -20.30
C ASP A 108 8.27 -4.02 -19.69
N PHE A 109 8.22 -4.14 -18.36
CA PHE A 109 7.06 -4.66 -17.65
C PHE A 109 5.79 -3.84 -17.93
N ILE A 110 5.88 -2.51 -17.82
CA ILE A 110 4.72 -1.64 -18.07
C ILE A 110 4.31 -1.68 -19.55
N ALA A 111 5.26 -1.67 -20.46
CA ALA A 111 4.97 -1.77 -21.90
C ALA A 111 4.26 -3.08 -22.28
N ARG A 112 4.56 -4.17 -21.59
CA ARG A 112 4.00 -5.51 -21.87
C ARG A 112 2.72 -5.81 -21.12
N THR A 113 2.56 -5.27 -19.91
CA THR A 113 1.39 -5.56 -19.06
C THR A 113 0.28 -4.54 -19.20
N GLY A 114 0.62 -3.27 -19.41
CA GLY A 114 -0.34 -2.16 -19.40
C GLY A 114 -0.89 -1.86 -18.01
N ALA A 115 -0.17 -2.19 -16.93
CA ALA A 115 -0.57 -1.85 -15.56
C ALA A 115 -0.64 -0.33 -15.37
N ASP A 116 -1.58 0.12 -14.54
CA ASP A 116 -1.85 1.56 -14.31
C ASP A 116 -0.89 2.17 -13.29
N THR A 117 -0.36 1.36 -12.38
CA THR A 117 0.63 1.77 -11.39
C THR A 117 1.64 0.64 -11.14
N LEU A 118 2.84 0.99 -10.69
CA LEU A 118 3.91 0.04 -10.42
C LEU A 118 4.44 0.19 -9.00
N ALA A 119 4.30 -0.87 -8.20
CA ALA A 119 4.98 -1.00 -6.92
C ALA A 119 6.45 -1.36 -7.15
N VAL A 120 7.34 -0.56 -6.57
CA VAL A 120 8.79 -0.66 -6.76
C VAL A 120 9.52 -0.96 -5.45
N ALA A 121 10.48 -1.87 -5.50
CA ALA A 121 11.35 -2.20 -4.39
C ALA A 121 12.61 -1.31 -4.42
N ILE A 122 12.64 -0.33 -3.51
CA ILE A 122 13.75 0.61 -3.38
C ILE A 122 14.35 0.63 -1.95
N GLY A 123 14.14 -0.44 -1.18
CA GLY A 123 14.75 -0.62 0.15
C GLY A 123 13.79 -0.49 1.34
N THR A 124 12.49 -0.42 1.09
CA THR A 124 11.47 -0.50 2.14
C THR A 124 11.26 -1.93 2.64
N ALA A 125 10.70 -2.05 3.84
CA ALA A 125 10.28 -3.33 4.40
C ALA A 125 8.93 -3.20 5.12
N HIS A 126 8.17 -4.28 5.14
CA HIS A 126 6.97 -4.36 5.96
C HIS A 126 7.32 -4.44 7.45
N CYS A 127 6.46 -3.90 8.30
CA CYS A 127 6.61 -3.73 9.74
C CYS A 127 7.43 -2.51 10.18
N ILE A 128 7.61 -2.42 11.51
CA ILE A 128 8.46 -1.40 12.14
C ILE A 128 9.88 -1.94 12.21
N TYR A 129 10.84 -1.12 11.83
CA TYR A 129 12.25 -1.52 11.87
C TYR A 129 12.72 -1.76 13.31
N PRO A 130 13.57 -2.76 13.56
CA PRO A 130 14.20 -2.98 14.85
C PRO A 130 14.95 -1.73 15.34
N LYS A 131 14.99 -1.56 16.68
CA LYS A 131 15.71 -0.44 17.29
C LYS A 131 17.16 -0.40 16.84
N GLY A 132 17.60 0.73 16.28
CA GLY A 132 18.95 0.94 15.76
C GLY A 132 19.12 0.63 14.26
N MET A 133 18.14 0.04 13.61
CA MET A 133 18.11 -0.08 12.14
C MET A 133 17.50 1.21 11.56
N GLN A 134 18.22 1.85 10.66
CA GLN A 134 17.71 2.99 9.88
C GLN A 134 17.53 2.53 8.43
N PRO A 135 16.31 2.45 7.92
CA PRO A 135 16.08 2.20 6.50
C PRO A 135 16.66 3.35 5.69
N LYS A 136 17.09 3.03 4.48
CA LYS A 136 17.54 4.02 3.51
C LYS A 136 16.98 3.66 2.14
N LEU A 137 16.22 4.59 1.57
CA LEU A 137 15.65 4.43 0.24
C LEU A 137 16.70 4.64 -0.85
N GLN A 138 16.64 3.83 -1.88
CA GLN A 138 17.52 3.92 -3.06
C GLN A 138 16.93 4.95 -4.05
N MET A 139 17.10 6.24 -3.73
CA MET A 139 16.49 7.34 -4.49
C MET A 139 17.01 7.42 -5.92
N ASP A 140 18.24 6.96 -6.19
CA ASP A 140 18.78 6.96 -7.54
C ASP A 140 18.08 5.91 -8.43
N ILE A 141 17.73 4.74 -7.86
CA ILE A 141 16.91 3.74 -8.55
C ILE A 141 15.52 4.32 -8.84
N LEU A 142 14.92 4.99 -7.86
CA LEU A 142 13.60 5.62 -8.03
C LEU A 142 13.61 6.67 -9.16
N ARG A 143 14.63 7.53 -9.22
CA ARG A 143 14.78 8.54 -10.28
C ARG A 143 14.94 7.90 -11.65
N ASP A 144 15.75 6.83 -11.76
CA ASP A 144 15.94 6.14 -13.04
C ASP A 144 14.64 5.47 -13.51
N ILE A 145 13.89 4.82 -12.62
CA ILE A 145 12.57 4.25 -12.94
C ILE A 145 11.61 5.37 -13.40
N ALA A 146 11.47 6.44 -12.60
CA ALA A 146 10.59 7.56 -12.90
C ALA A 146 10.95 8.29 -14.23
N GLY A 147 12.21 8.24 -14.63
CA GLY A 147 12.64 8.78 -15.92
C GLY A 147 12.30 7.90 -17.13
N ARG A 148 11.85 6.65 -16.92
CA ARG A 148 11.60 5.67 -17.98
C ARG A 148 10.13 5.35 -18.18
N ILE A 149 9.28 5.60 -17.19
CA ILE A 149 7.84 5.27 -17.25
C ILE A 149 7.00 6.48 -16.83
N ASP A 150 5.85 6.67 -17.45
CA ASP A 150 4.97 7.83 -17.24
C ASP A 150 3.78 7.52 -16.30
N ILE A 151 3.74 6.34 -15.69
CA ILE A 151 2.68 5.97 -14.76
C ILE A 151 3.09 6.26 -13.31
N PRO A 152 2.12 6.48 -12.39
CA PRO A 152 2.44 6.65 -10.97
C PRO A 152 3.17 5.45 -10.37
N LEU A 153 4.19 5.69 -9.57
CA LEU A 153 4.89 4.69 -8.80
C LEU A 153 4.21 4.46 -7.45
N VAL A 154 4.37 3.27 -6.91
CA VAL A 154 3.82 2.90 -5.61
C VAL A 154 4.97 2.47 -4.68
N LEU A 155 4.89 2.93 -3.42
CA LEU A 155 5.83 2.56 -2.38
C LEU A 155 5.12 1.72 -1.31
N HIS A 156 5.42 0.43 -1.27
CA HIS A 156 5.03 -0.45 -0.18
C HIS A 156 5.98 -0.30 1.02
N GLY A 157 5.54 -0.74 2.20
CA GLY A 157 6.36 -0.66 3.41
C GLY A 157 6.75 0.76 3.81
N GLY A 158 5.88 1.74 3.58
CA GLY A 158 6.15 3.16 3.87
C GLY A 158 6.21 3.54 5.35
N SER A 159 5.82 2.63 6.26
CA SER A 159 5.89 2.84 7.71
C SER A 159 7.34 2.89 8.20
N ALA A 160 7.60 3.70 9.25
CA ALA A 160 8.88 3.81 9.95
C ALA A 160 10.09 4.21 9.08
N ASN A 161 9.88 4.69 7.86
CA ASN A 161 10.92 5.30 7.04
C ASN A 161 11.13 6.78 7.41
N PRO A 162 12.32 7.35 7.13
CA PRO A 162 12.57 8.78 7.35
C PRO A 162 11.62 9.66 6.55
N ASP A 163 10.95 10.60 7.22
CA ASP A 163 9.97 11.50 6.59
C ASP A 163 10.55 12.26 5.39
N ALA A 164 11.82 12.67 5.47
CA ALA A 164 12.48 13.40 4.38
C ALA A 164 12.60 12.55 3.10
N GLU A 165 12.96 11.26 3.23
CA GLU A 165 13.07 10.36 2.08
C GLU A 165 11.70 10.03 1.48
N ILE A 166 10.69 9.86 2.33
CA ILE A 166 9.30 9.66 1.88
C ILE A 166 8.79 10.91 1.14
N ALA A 167 9.01 12.13 1.69
CA ALA A 167 8.60 13.36 1.01
C ALA A 167 9.33 13.54 -0.33
N GLU A 168 10.63 13.23 -0.40
CA GLU A 168 11.39 13.25 -1.66
C GLU A 168 10.82 12.26 -2.67
N SER A 169 10.47 11.03 -2.25
CA SER A 169 9.91 10.02 -3.16
C SER A 169 8.63 10.49 -3.85
N VAL A 170 7.78 11.24 -3.15
CA VAL A 170 6.56 11.85 -3.74
C VAL A 170 6.92 12.83 -4.87
N THR A 171 7.97 13.62 -4.72
CA THR A 171 8.41 14.54 -5.78
C THR A 171 9.02 13.83 -6.99
N LEU A 172 9.37 12.56 -6.84
CA LEU A 172 9.96 11.70 -7.87
C LEU A 172 8.94 10.76 -8.54
N GLY A 173 7.63 11.00 -8.36
CA GLY A 173 6.60 10.26 -9.08
C GLY A 173 5.91 9.16 -8.26
N VAL A 174 6.22 9.02 -6.96
CA VAL A 174 5.43 8.14 -6.09
C VAL A 174 4.06 8.76 -5.84
N GLY A 175 3.02 8.15 -6.41
CA GLY A 175 1.62 8.59 -6.31
C GLY A 175 0.82 7.87 -5.22
N LYS A 176 1.29 6.72 -4.74
CA LYS A 176 0.64 5.92 -3.67
C LYS A 176 1.69 5.40 -2.69
N ILE A 177 1.38 5.46 -1.40
CA ILE A 177 2.26 4.93 -0.35
C ILE A 177 1.43 4.12 0.63
N ASN A 178 1.81 2.86 0.87
CA ASN A 178 1.13 1.98 1.81
C ASN A 178 1.65 2.22 3.23
N ILE A 179 0.73 2.62 4.13
CA ILE A 179 0.99 2.83 5.55
C ILE A 179 0.08 1.93 6.37
N SER A 180 0.64 1.06 7.17
CA SER A 180 -0.07 0.12 8.03
C SER A 180 0.51 0.10 9.44
N SER A 181 1.78 -0.21 9.57
CA SER A 181 2.42 -0.47 10.87
C SER A 181 2.48 0.75 11.78
N ASP A 182 2.76 1.94 11.27
CA ASP A 182 2.77 3.19 12.06
C ASP A 182 1.41 3.45 12.73
N MET A 183 0.32 3.30 11.96
CA MET A 183 -1.04 3.48 12.44
C MET A 183 -1.43 2.43 13.49
N LYS A 184 -1.16 1.15 13.20
CA LYS A 184 -1.41 0.03 14.11
C LYS A 184 -0.62 0.19 15.41
N TYR A 185 0.65 0.59 15.32
CA TYR A 185 1.51 0.82 16.48
C TYR A 185 0.95 1.91 17.39
N ALA A 186 0.62 3.07 16.84
CA ALA A 186 0.04 4.18 17.61
C ALA A 186 -1.27 3.76 18.32
N TYR A 187 -2.15 3.05 17.60
CA TYR A 187 -3.39 2.52 18.14
C TYR A 187 -3.15 1.60 19.34
N PHE A 188 -2.33 0.56 19.16
CA PHE A 188 -2.11 -0.42 20.22
C PHE A 188 -1.26 0.10 21.38
N GLN A 189 -0.37 1.05 21.14
CA GLN A 189 0.31 1.73 22.25
C GLN A 189 -0.66 2.51 23.12
N LYS A 190 -1.61 3.23 22.50
CA LYS A 190 -2.65 3.93 23.26
C LYS A 190 -3.55 2.97 24.06
N VAL A 191 -3.95 1.84 23.46
CA VAL A 191 -4.70 0.79 24.18
C VAL A 191 -3.92 0.30 25.39
N ARG A 192 -2.62 0.00 25.24
CA ARG A 192 -1.77 -0.44 26.37
C ARG A 192 -1.69 0.61 27.48
N GLU A 193 -1.53 1.90 27.11
CA GLU A 193 -1.49 3.01 28.09
C GLU A 193 -2.79 3.10 28.91
N ILE A 194 -3.94 2.95 28.26
CA ILE A 194 -5.25 3.01 28.91
C ILE A 194 -5.41 1.82 29.86
N LEU A 195 -5.17 0.60 29.37
CA LEU A 195 -5.34 -0.62 30.16
C LEU A 195 -4.33 -0.74 31.31
N ALA A 196 -3.18 -0.07 31.23
CA ALA A 196 -2.21 -0.03 32.32
C ALA A 196 -2.64 0.88 33.49
N LYS A 197 -3.50 1.88 33.21
CA LYS A 197 -3.96 2.84 34.24
C LYS A 197 -5.30 2.45 34.88
N GLU A 198 -6.17 1.82 34.09
CA GLU A 198 -7.55 1.58 34.42
C GLU A 198 -7.96 0.14 34.13
N SER A 199 -8.81 -0.45 34.99
CA SER A 199 -9.37 -1.79 34.76
C SER A 199 -10.58 -1.76 33.82
N TRP A 200 -10.45 -1.08 32.68
CA TRP A 200 -11.51 -0.97 31.69
C TRP A 200 -11.60 -2.21 30.81
N TRP A 201 -12.83 -2.62 30.46
CA TRP A 201 -13.13 -3.66 29.48
C TRP A 201 -14.18 -3.23 28.45
N ASP A 202 -14.68 -1.99 28.53
CA ASP A 202 -15.66 -1.45 27.60
C ASP A 202 -14.95 -0.85 26.36
N PRO A 203 -15.19 -1.40 25.16
CA PRO A 203 -14.62 -0.88 23.91
C PRO A 203 -14.97 0.59 23.66
N ASN A 204 -16.14 1.07 24.09
CA ASN A 204 -16.55 2.46 23.89
C ASN A 204 -15.73 3.45 24.73
N VAL A 205 -15.05 2.97 25.77
CA VAL A 205 -14.15 3.77 26.61
C VAL A 205 -12.71 3.69 26.09
N ILE A 206 -12.27 2.49 25.67
CA ILE A 206 -10.88 2.21 25.28
C ILE A 206 -10.58 2.72 23.87
N TYR A 207 -11.45 2.44 22.91
CA TYR A 207 -11.14 2.63 21.49
C TYR A 207 -11.17 4.08 20.99
N PRO A 208 -11.98 5.02 21.50
CA PRO A 208 -11.99 6.39 20.99
C PRO A 208 -10.61 7.06 21.01
N ASP A 209 -9.87 6.97 22.11
CA ASP A 209 -8.54 7.56 22.22
C ASP A 209 -7.51 6.81 21.35
N ALA A 210 -7.63 5.48 21.25
CA ALA A 210 -6.77 4.68 20.39
C ALA A 210 -7.01 5.00 18.89
N ILE A 211 -8.26 5.20 18.49
CA ILE A 211 -8.64 5.64 17.15
C ILE A 211 -8.08 7.05 16.87
N ASN A 212 -8.15 7.95 17.83
CA ASN A 212 -7.58 9.29 17.70
C ASN A 212 -6.06 9.25 17.52
N ALA A 213 -5.35 8.40 18.27
CA ALA A 213 -3.91 8.23 18.10
C ALA A 213 -3.55 7.73 16.69
N ALA A 214 -4.28 6.75 16.16
CA ALA A 214 -4.11 6.30 14.78
C ALA A 214 -4.44 7.40 13.75
N ARG A 215 -5.49 8.19 13.99
CA ARG A 215 -5.90 9.32 13.13
C ARG A 215 -4.82 10.40 13.04
N GLU A 216 -4.12 10.70 14.11
CA GLU A 216 -3.02 11.68 14.08
C GLU A 216 -1.85 11.18 13.20
N VAL A 217 -1.54 9.89 13.22
CA VAL A 217 -0.55 9.30 12.30
C VAL A 217 -1.01 9.47 10.85
N ILE A 218 -2.27 9.17 10.55
CA ILE A 218 -2.83 9.33 9.19
C ILE A 218 -2.75 10.79 8.75
N ARG A 219 -3.12 11.74 9.60
CA ARG A 219 -3.02 13.19 9.29
C ARG A 219 -1.59 13.62 9.00
N HIS A 220 -0.63 13.15 9.81
CA HIS A 220 0.79 13.42 9.57
C HIS A 220 1.24 12.90 8.20
N LYS A 221 0.91 11.64 7.88
CA LYS A 221 1.27 11.03 6.58
C LYS A 221 0.59 11.75 5.41
N MET A 222 -0.68 12.11 5.50
CA MET A 222 -1.38 12.88 4.46
C MET A 222 -0.71 14.26 4.22
N LYS A 223 -0.26 14.92 5.29
CA LYS A 223 0.51 16.17 5.17
C LYS A 223 1.86 15.92 4.48
N LEU A 224 2.58 14.89 4.92
CA LEU A 224 3.89 14.50 4.37
C LEU A 224 3.81 14.19 2.87
N PHE A 225 2.76 13.50 2.44
CA PHE A 225 2.52 13.13 1.03
C PHE A 225 1.97 14.28 0.18
N GLY A 226 1.69 15.45 0.77
CA GLY A 226 1.11 16.58 0.06
C GLY A 226 -0.32 16.37 -0.42
N SER A 227 -1.07 15.42 0.17
CA SER A 227 -2.46 15.08 -0.23
C SER A 227 -3.53 15.94 0.45
N LEU A 228 -3.16 16.77 1.45
CA LEU A 228 -4.12 17.67 2.11
C LEU A 228 -4.64 18.73 1.13
N GLY A 229 -5.95 18.96 1.17
CA GLY A 229 -6.63 19.98 0.36
C GLY A 229 -6.77 19.58 -1.13
N LYS A 230 -6.51 18.32 -1.48
CA LYS A 230 -6.60 17.84 -2.87
C LYS A 230 -7.96 17.25 -3.25
N ALA A 231 -8.87 17.08 -2.29
CA ALA A 231 -10.19 16.48 -2.55
C ALA A 231 -11.02 17.22 -3.62
N SER A 232 -10.79 18.52 -3.79
CA SER A 232 -11.50 19.34 -4.80
C SER A 232 -10.94 19.18 -6.22
N LEU A 233 -9.92 18.37 -6.43
CA LEU A 233 -9.37 18.08 -7.76
C LEU A 233 -10.13 16.95 -8.46
N TYR A 234 -11.06 16.29 -7.77
CA TYR A 234 -11.83 15.12 -8.24
C TYR A 234 -13.32 15.35 -8.21
#